data_655f68d944727f690847999885981529
#
_entry.id   655f68d944727f690847999885981529
#
_cell.length_a   1.000
_cell.length_b   1.000
_cell.length_c   1.000
_cell.angle_alpha   90.00
_cell.angle_beta   90.00
_cell.angle_gamma   90.00
#
_symmetry.space_group_name_H-M   'P 1'
#
loop_
_entity.id
_entity.type
_entity.pdbx_description
1 polymer ?
#
loop_
_entity_poly.entity_id
_entity_poly.type
_entity_poly.pdbx_seq_one_letter_code
_entity_poly.pdbx_strand_id
1 'polypeptide(L)'
;TNTEIIIYADSDDNGTYLEFNIKDDVDTYRVTERSLGFRWFFVYILFTQFRSYRKKLNNVFFLFDEPASNLHPSAQQELLKSFENLPKVMYTTHSHYLINPKWLENTFVIKNEGIDYEHEEDFFLKNTNIKIFKYREFAFRFPNQSSYFQPILDLLDYRPTNLEFVPNAIICEGKNDYYLLDYFQKIIKEDNDSFSFIPGTSGSKLNDIISLYLGWGRKFFVLLDSDKEGQKQKKRYLELFGISLENNIFTYEDIKKDWKNFEVENLISEQDKIDIQNICYPTNPLYNKKIFNRSIQELYAKNQKIELSSSSYRNLEKVIKFFKDKI
;
A
#
# COMPACT_ATOMS: atom_id res chain seq x y z
N THR A 1 -3.98 -25.35 -13.05
CA THR A 1 -5.11 -26.26 -12.76
C THR A 1 -6.37 -25.69 -13.40
N ASN A 2 -6.91 -26.40 -14.40
CA ASN A 2 -8.21 -26.07 -14.96
C ASN A 2 -9.28 -26.47 -13.94
N THR A 3 -10.00 -25.48 -13.47
CA THR A 3 -11.10 -25.69 -12.51
C THR A 3 -12.41 -25.41 -13.23
N GLU A 4 -13.31 -26.37 -13.27
CA GLU A 4 -14.63 -26.25 -13.90
C GLU A 4 -15.73 -26.26 -12.85
N ILE A 5 -16.74 -25.41 -13.04
CA ILE A 5 -17.96 -25.42 -12.23
C ILE A 5 -18.99 -26.31 -12.93
N ILE A 6 -19.45 -27.35 -12.25
CA ILE A 6 -20.50 -28.24 -12.72
C ILE A 6 -21.75 -27.96 -11.89
N ILE A 7 -22.88 -27.76 -12.58
CA ILE A 7 -24.16 -27.47 -11.93
C ILE A 7 -25.08 -28.65 -12.22
N TYR A 8 -25.59 -29.30 -11.18
CA TYR A 8 -26.62 -30.33 -11.25
C TYR A 8 -27.94 -29.75 -10.77
N ALA A 9 -29.02 -30.07 -11.49
CA ALA A 9 -30.36 -29.84 -10.99
C ALA A 9 -30.87 -31.16 -10.40
N ASP A 10 -31.28 -31.14 -9.15
CA ASP A 10 -31.85 -32.30 -8.44
C ASP A 10 -33.14 -31.91 -7.73
N SER A 11 -33.91 -32.86 -7.29
CA SER A 11 -35.20 -32.62 -6.66
C SER A 11 -35.37 -33.52 -5.44
N ASP A 12 -35.85 -32.96 -4.35
CA ASP A 12 -36.22 -33.67 -3.13
C ASP A 12 -37.68 -33.33 -2.74
N ASP A 13 -38.11 -33.80 -1.56
CA ASP A 13 -39.45 -33.55 -1.03
C ASP A 13 -39.77 -32.07 -0.79
N ASN A 14 -38.74 -31.19 -0.75
CA ASN A 14 -38.88 -29.76 -0.57
C ASN A 14 -38.86 -28.98 -1.91
N GLY A 15 -38.57 -29.64 -3.03
CA GLY A 15 -38.58 -29.03 -4.36
C GLY A 15 -37.31 -29.26 -5.17
N THR A 16 -37.16 -28.51 -6.24
CA THR A 16 -35.99 -28.58 -7.12
C THR A 16 -34.90 -27.62 -6.61
N TYR A 17 -33.68 -28.13 -6.49
CA TYR A 17 -32.51 -27.35 -6.11
C TYR A 17 -31.37 -27.51 -7.10
N LEU A 18 -30.43 -26.58 -7.08
CA LEU A 18 -29.18 -26.62 -7.84
C LEU A 18 -28.03 -26.97 -6.93
N GLU A 19 -27.33 -28.04 -7.25
CA GLU A 19 -26.09 -28.43 -6.58
C GLU A 19 -24.90 -27.93 -7.41
N PHE A 20 -23.99 -27.21 -6.76
CA PHE A 20 -22.78 -26.69 -7.38
C PHE A 20 -21.60 -27.54 -6.95
N ASN A 21 -20.91 -28.10 -7.95
CA ASN A 21 -19.70 -28.89 -7.79
C ASN A 21 -18.54 -28.23 -8.52
N ILE A 22 -17.34 -28.49 -8.04
CA ILE A 22 -16.09 -28.04 -8.62
C ILE A 22 -15.27 -29.25 -8.99
N LYS A 23 -14.93 -29.33 -10.25
CA LYS A 23 -14.06 -30.33 -10.80
C LYS A 23 -12.68 -29.70 -11.02
N ASP A 24 -11.65 -30.29 -10.43
CA ASP A 24 -10.27 -30.01 -10.75
C ASP A 24 -9.64 -31.20 -11.51
N ASP A 25 -8.32 -31.15 -11.74
CA ASP A 25 -7.61 -32.20 -12.48
C ASP A 25 -7.58 -33.54 -11.71
N VAL A 26 -8.03 -33.57 -10.47
CA VAL A 26 -7.94 -34.75 -9.57
C VAL A 26 -9.30 -35.36 -9.30
N ASP A 27 -10.30 -34.53 -8.91
CA ASP A 27 -11.61 -35.02 -8.47
C ASP A 27 -12.72 -33.97 -8.60
N THR A 28 -13.94 -34.33 -8.23
CA THR A 28 -15.11 -33.46 -8.18
C THR A 28 -15.59 -33.30 -6.73
N TYR A 29 -15.67 -32.06 -6.25
CA TYR A 29 -16.02 -31.75 -4.86
C TYR A 29 -17.25 -30.85 -4.82
N ARG A 30 -18.08 -31.02 -3.79
CA ARG A 30 -19.16 -30.07 -3.51
C ARG A 30 -18.58 -28.74 -3.04
N VAL A 31 -19.19 -27.63 -3.45
CA VAL A 31 -18.81 -26.30 -2.95
C VAL A 31 -18.90 -26.23 -1.43
N THR A 32 -19.87 -26.94 -0.81
CA THR A 32 -20.08 -27.02 0.63
C THR A 32 -18.95 -27.73 1.39
N GLU A 33 -18.14 -28.53 0.71
CA GLU A 33 -17.00 -29.26 1.29
C GLU A 33 -15.71 -28.42 1.27
N ARG A 34 -15.72 -27.29 0.59
CA ARG A 34 -14.59 -26.39 0.50
C ARG A 34 -14.48 -25.44 1.71
N SER A 35 -13.34 -24.80 1.87
CA SER A 35 -13.10 -23.82 2.95
C SER A 35 -14.11 -22.67 2.90
N LEU A 36 -14.35 -22.02 4.06
CA LEU A 36 -15.24 -20.86 4.16
C LEU A 36 -14.86 -19.75 3.19
N GLY A 37 -13.56 -19.47 3.04
CA GLY A 37 -13.06 -18.47 2.10
C GLY A 37 -13.39 -18.82 0.65
N PHE A 38 -13.22 -20.09 0.27
CA PHE A 38 -13.58 -20.54 -1.07
C PHE A 38 -15.08 -20.41 -1.32
N ARG A 39 -15.93 -20.82 -0.38
CA ARG A 39 -17.39 -20.71 -0.49
C ARG A 39 -17.82 -19.25 -0.63
N TRP A 40 -17.22 -18.35 0.15
CA TRP A 40 -17.49 -16.93 0.02
C TRP A 40 -17.10 -16.39 -1.36
N PHE A 41 -15.91 -16.73 -1.87
CA PHE A 41 -15.42 -16.29 -3.17
C PHE A 41 -16.29 -16.85 -4.32
N PHE A 42 -16.74 -18.10 -4.20
CA PHE A 42 -17.66 -18.71 -5.14
C PHE A 42 -19.01 -17.96 -5.21
N VAL A 43 -19.59 -17.65 -4.06
CA VAL A 43 -20.82 -16.85 -3.97
C VAL A 43 -20.63 -15.47 -4.59
N TYR A 44 -19.49 -14.82 -4.31
CA TYR A 44 -19.12 -13.53 -4.90
C TYR A 44 -19.09 -13.60 -6.43
N ILE A 45 -18.43 -14.60 -7.00
CA ILE A 45 -18.38 -14.80 -8.46
C ILE A 45 -19.79 -15.01 -9.02
N LEU A 46 -20.60 -15.87 -8.39
CA LEU A 46 -21.98 -16.09 -8.83
C LEU A 46 -22.77 -14.77 -8.85
N PHE A 47 -22.74 -14.00 -7.78
CA PHE A 47 -23.50 -12.75 -7.71
C PHE A 47 -23.00 -11.67 -8.67
N THR A 48 -21.71 -11.59 -8.91
CA THR A 48 -21.12 -10.56 -9.77
C THR A 48 -21.15 -10.95 -11.24
N GLN A 49 -20.90 -12.21 -11.60
CA GLN A 49 -20.81 -12.68 -12.99
C GLN A 49 -22.17 -13.05 -13.58
N PHE A 50 -23.02 -13.77 -12.84
CA PHE A 50 -24.34 -14.16 -13.38
C PHE A 50 -25.28 -12.98 -13.63
N ARG A 51 -25.12 -11.86 -12.92
CA ARG A 51 -25.90 -10.65 -13.19
C ARG A 51 -25.47 -9.93 -14.46
N SER A 52 -24.24 -10.12 -14.94
CA SER A 52 -23.79 -9.51 -16.20
C SER A 52 -24.53 -10.01 -17.44
N TYR A 53 -25.12 -11.19 -17.38
CA TYR A 53 -26.03 -11.69 -18.45
C TYR A 53 -27.37 -10.98 -18.52
N ARG A 54 -27.82 -10.28 -17.49
CA ARG A 54 -29.04 -9.47 -17.55
C ARG A 54 -28.66 -8.05 -18.02
N LYS A 55 -29.01 -7.73 -19.29
CA LYS A 55 -28.73 -6.50 -20.07
C LYS A 55 -29.00 -5.10 -19.40
N LYS A 56 -29.05 -4.97 -18.07
CA LYS A 56 -29.37 -3.73 -17.34
C LYS A 56 -28.40 -3.42 -16.20
N LEU A 57 -27.11 -3.71 -16.35
CA LEU A 57 -26.11 -3.55 -15.29
C LEU A 57 -25.72 -2.12 -14.92
N ASN A 58 -26.04 -1.12 -15.74
CA ASN A 58 -25.61 0.27 -15.49
C ASN A 58 -26.18 0.88 -14.19
N ASN A 59 -27.16 0.21 -13.54
CA ASN A 59 -27.82 0.69 -12.33
C ASN A 59 -27.70 -0.27 -11.13
N VAL A 60 -26.76 -1.21 -11.16
CA VAL A 60 -26.52 -2.11 -10.01
C VAL A 60 -25.52 -1.50 -9.06
N PHE A 61 -25.85 -1.50 -7.78
CA PHE A 61 -24.98 -1.07 -6.69
C PHE A 61 -24.69 -2.28 -5.81
N PHE A 62 -23.41 -2.60 -5.62
CA PHE A 62 -22.96 -3.71 -4.79
C PHE A 62 -22.62 -3.20 -3.39
N LEU A 63 -23.19 -3.85 -2.39
CA LEU A 63 -22.92 -3.61 -0.99
C LEU A 63 -22.31 -4.87 -0.40
N PHE A 64 -21.09 -4.77 0.12
CA PHE A 64 -20.41 -5.87 0.77
C PHE A 64 -20.05 -5.48 2.20
N ASP A 65 -20.46 -6.33 3.14
CA ASP A 65 -20.08 -6.19 4.54
C ASP A 65 -18.99 -7.21 4.85
N GLU A 66 -17.81 -6.72 5.26
CA GLU A 66 -16.62 -7.52 5.56
C GLU A 66 -16.31 -8.62 4.51
N PRO A 67 -16.19 -8.27 3.23
CA PRO A 67 -16.21 -9.26 2.14
C PRO A 67 -15.02 -10.22 2.12
N ALA A 68 -14.05 -10.05 2.98
CA ALA A 68 -12.82 -10.83 2.94
C ALA A 68 -12.41 -11.43 4.29
N SER A 69 -13.30 -11.43 5.26
CA SER A 69 -13.00 -11.86 6.64
C SER A 69 -12.41 -13.28 6.75
N ASN A 70 -12.69 -14.15 5.76
CA ASN A 70 -12.23 -15.54 5.74
C ASN A 70 -11.24 -15.84 4.57
N LEU A 71 -10.71 -14.82 3.91
CA LEU A 71 -9.80 -14.98 2.79
C LEU A 71 -8.34 -14.80 3.21
N HIS A 72 -7.46 -15.61 2.58
CA HIS A 72 -6.02 -15.38 2.69
C HIS A 72 -5.64 -13.99 2.11
N PRO A 73 -4.62 -13.29 2.63
CA PRO A 73 -4.21 -11.96 2.16
C PRO A 73 -4.08 -11.82 0.64
N SER A 74 -3.48 -12.78 -0.04
CA SER A 74 -3.37 -12.76 -1.51
C SER A 74 -4.73 -12.80 -2.21
N ALA A 75 -5.68 -13.57 -1.69
CA ALA A 75 -7.05 -13.63 -2.24
C ALA A 75 -7.83 -12.34 -1.96
N GLN A 76 -7.56 -11.67 -0.84
CA GLN A 76 -8.13 -10.35 -0.54
C GLN A 76 -7.67 -9.29 -1.55
N GLN A 77 -6.39 -9.30 -1.93
CA GLN A 77 -5.85 -8.39 -2.96
C GLN A 77 -6.45 -8.66 -4.34
N GLU A 78 -6.64 -9.92 -4.72
CA GLU A 78 -7.32 -10.25 -5.98
C GLU A 78 -8.79 -9.84 -5.95
N LEU A 79 -9.47 -10.00 -4.82
CA LEU A 79 -10.83 -9.50 -4.63
C LEU A 79 -10.88 -7.97 -4.81
N LEU A 80 -9.95 -7.23 -4.20
CA LEU A 80 -9.87 -5.78 -4.32
C LEU A 80 -9.70 -5.33 -5.79
N LYS A 81 -8.83 -6.01 -6.55
CA LYS A 81 -8.68 -5.77 -8.00
C LYS A 81 -9.99 -6.03 -8.76
N SER A 82 -10.73 -7.06 -8.37
CA SER A 82 -12.00 -7.38 -9.03
C SER A 82 -13.08 -6.32 -8.82
N PHE A 83 -13.03 -5.57 -7.72
CA PHE A 83 -13.95 -4.46 -7.45
C PHE A 83 -13.80 -3.31 -8.47
N GLU A 84 -12.60 -3.13 -9.06
CA GLU A 84 -12.37 -2.13 -10.11
C GLU A 84 -13.24 -2.38 -11.36
N ASN A 85 -13.65 -3.62 -11.58
CA ASN A 85 -14.49 -4.01 -12.71
C ASN A 85 -16.02 -3.90 -12.43
N LEU A 86 -16.40 -3.60 -11.18
CA LEU A 86 -17.80 -3.45 -10.81
C LEU A 86 -18.27 -2.00 -11.02
N PRO A 87 -19.51 -1.79 -11.48
CA PRO A 87 -19.98 -0.45 -11.85
C PRO A 87 -20.09 0.51 -10.65
N LYS A 88 -20.59 0.02 -9.51
CA LYS A 88 -20.72 0.76 -8.25
C LYS A 88 -20.56 -0.20 -7.09
N VAL A 89 -19.59 0.05 -6.24
CA VAL A 89 -19.29 -0.78 -5.07
C VAL A 89 -19.15 0.09 -3.82
N MET A 90 -19.73 -0.37 -2.72
CA MET A 90 -19.43 0.06 -1.37
C MET A 90 -19.16 -1.18 -0.51
N TYR A 91 -18.12 -1.12 0.31
CA TYR A 91 -17.81 -2.21 1.23
C TYR A 91 -17.30 -1.68 2.55
N THR A 92 -17.52 -2.46 3.61
CA THR A 92 -16.89 -2.27 4.92
C THR A 92 -15.71 -3.20 5.05
N THR A 93 -14.70 -2.82 5.82
CA THR A 93 -13.58 -3.70 6.12
C THR A 93 -12.77 -3.29 7.32
N HIS A 94 -12.28 -4.27 8.07
CA HIS A 94 -11.21 -4.15 9.05
C HIS A 94 -9.87 -4.64 8.50
N SER A 95 -9.81 -5.09 7.24
CA SER A 95 -8.59 -5.59 6.63
C SER A 95 -7.85 -4.51 5.86
N HIS A 96 -6.59 -4.30 6.22
CA HIS A 96 -5.69 -3.40 5.50
C HIS A 96 -5.40 -3.86 4.05
N TYR A 97 -5.54 -5.17 3.76
CA TYR A 97 -5.40 -5.71 2.40
C TYR A 97 -6.51 -5.27 1.44
N LEU A 98 -7.64 -4.82 1.99
CA LEU A 98 -8.75 -4.25 1.22
C LEU A 98 -8.74 -2.72 1.15
N ILE A 99 -7.68 -2.07 1.63
CA ILE A 99 -7.53 -0.63 1.47
C ILE A 99 -6.80 -0.33 0.18
N ASN A 100 -7.52 0.27 -0.78
CA ASN A 100 -6.90 0.79 -2.00
C ASN A 100 -6.49 2.25 -1.80
N PRO A 101 -5.19 2.59 -1.88
CA PRO A 101 -4.73 3.97 -1.74
C PRO A 101 -5.40 4.96 -2.70
N LYS A 102 -5.77 4.53 -3.90
CA LYS A 102 -6.46 5.35 -4.91
C LYS A 102 -7.88 5.76 -4.49
N TRP A 103 -8.49 5.03 -3.55
CA TRP A 103 -9.88 5.23 -3.13
C TRP A 103 -10.00 5.94 -1.78
N LEU A 104 -8.89 6.36 -1.17
CA LEU A 104 -8.89 7.01 0.15
C LEU A 104 -9.74 8.29 0.20
N GLU A 105 -9.87 9.02 -0.88
CA GLU A 105 -10.77 10.19 -0.94
C GLU A 105 -12.25 9.82 -0.82
N ASN A 106 -12.61 8.61 -1.22
CA ASN A 106 -13.96 8.06 -1.12
C ASN A 106 -14.11 7.12 0.10
N THR A 107 -13.11 7.05 0.95
CA THR A 107 -13.11 6.22 2.15
C THR A 107 -13.63 7.01 3.34
N PHE A 108 -14.44 6.33 4.15
CA PHE A 108 -15.00 6.87 5.39
C PHE A 108 -14.46 6.06 6.57
N VAL A 109 -14.04 6.74 7.62
CA VAL A 109 -13.68 6.14 8.90
C VAL A 109 -14.90 6.21 9.81
N ILE A 110 -15.32 5.04 10.31
CA ILE A 110 -16.40 4.93 11.29
C ILE A 110 -15.75 4.66 12.64
N LYS A 111 -15.94 5.54 13.59
CA LYS A 111 -15.40 5.42 14.94
C LYS A 111 -16.51 5.52 15.97
N ASN A 112 -16.49 4.62 16.95
CA ASN A 112 -17.30 4.77 18.14
C ASN A 112 -16.52 5.57 19.20
N GLU A 113 -16.86 6.84 19.38
CA GLU A 113 -16.20 7.71 20.37
C GLU A 113 -16.68 7.45 21.81
N GLY A 114 -17.69 6.59 22.00
CA GLY A 114 -18.14 6.16 23.31
C GLY A 114 -17.33 5.02 23.93
N ILE A 115 -16.36 4.45 23.19
CA ILE A 115 -15.48 3.39 23.68
C ILE A 115 -14.08 3.98 23.89
N ASP A 116 -13.60 3.89 25.12
CA ASP A 116 -12.21 4.21 25.44
C ASP A 116 -11.39 2.94 25.26
N TYR A 117 -10.64 2.88 24.13
CA TYR A 117 -9.79 1.74 23.80
C TYR A 117 -8.48 1.69 24.60
N GLU A 118 -8.17 2.74 25.38
CA GLU A 118 -6.96 2.80 26.19
C GLU A 118 -7.17 2.16 27.58
N HIS A 119 -8.44 1.99 28.01
CA HIS A 119 -8.80 1.38 29.29
C HIS A 119 -9.67 0.15 29.06
N GLU A 120 -9.05 -1.01 28.85
CA GLU A 120 -9.74 -2.29 28.57
C GLU A 120 -10.62 -2.81 29.71
N GLU A 121 -10.52 -2.25 30.91
CA GLU A 121 -11.24 -2.73 32.08
C GLU A 121 -12.70 -2.23 32.22
N ASP A 122 -13.10 -1.21 31.46
CA ASP A 122 -14.43 -0.59 31.53
C ASP A 122 -15.30 -0.84 30.28
N PHE A 123 -15.47 -2.10 29.90
CA PHE A 123 -16.44 -2.53 28.86
C PHE A 123 -17.93 -2.37 29.28
N PHE A 124 -18.25 -1.44 30.12
CA PHE A 124 -19.66 -1.11 30.36
C PHE A 124 -20.15 -0.15 29.27
N LEU A 125 -21.13 -0.64 28.50
CA LEU A 125 -21.91 0.05 27.45
C LEU A 125 -22.30 1.48 27.85
N LYS A 126 -21.39 2.41 27.77
CA LYS A 126 -21.70 3.83 27.76
C LYS A 126 -22.05 4.23 26.33
N ASN A 127 -23.20 4.79 26.15
CA ASN A 127 -23.83 5.34 24.98
C ASN A 127 -22.97 5.29 23.70
N THR A 128 -23.40 4.46 22.75
CA THR A 128 -22.80 4.37 21.41
C THR A 128 -22.81 5.74 20.74
N ASN A 129 -21.65 6.37 20.59
CA ASN A 129 -21.49 7.62 19.87
C ASN A 129 -20.70 7.36 18.58
N ILE A 130 -21.43 6.90 17.56
CA ILE A 130 -20.81 6.60 16.27
C ILE A 130 -20.63 7.88 15.46
N LYS A 131 -19.40 8.16 15.07
CA LYS A 131 -19.07 9.25 14.16
C LYS A 131 -18.47 8.73 12.85
N ILE A 132 -18.83 9.40 11.77
CA ILE A 132 -18.35 9.09 10.42
C ILE A 132 -17.55 10.28 9.93
N PHE A 133 -16.32 9.99 9.48
CA PHE A 133 -15.40 11.00 8.95
C PHE A 133 -14.99 10.62 7.53
N LYS A 134 -14.94 11.56 6.60
CA LYS A 134 -14.17 11.37 5.39
C LYS A 134 -12.70 11.16 5.76
N TYR A 135 -12.01 10.24 5.07
CA TYR A 135 -10.62 9.91 5.40
C TYR A 135 -9.72 11.16 5.46
N ARG A 136 -9.87 12.10 4.52
CA ARG A 136 -9.10 13.33 4.53
C ARG A 136 -9.31 14.16 5.80
N GLU A 137 -10.54 14.29 6.27
CA GLU A 137 -10.87 15.00 7.52
C GLU A 137 -10.31 14.28 8.74
N PHE A 138 -10.38 12.94 8.73
CA PHE A 138 -9.80 12.11 9.78
C PHE A 138 -8.27 12.29 9.84
N ALA A 139 -7.58 12.20 8.72
CA ALA A 139 -6.14 12.40 8.63
C ALA A 139 -5.67 13.79 9.08
N PHE A 140 -6.49 14.83 8.87
CA PHE A 140 -6.22 16.19 9.35
C PHE A 140 -6.25 16.35 10.88
N ARG A 141 -6.93 15.45 11.59
CA ARG A 141 -6.99 15.49 13.06
C ARG A 141 -5.68 15.03 13.73
N PHE A 142 -4.79 14.44 12.97
CA PHE A 142 -3.49 13.95 13.43
C PHE A 142 -2.32 14.73 12.78
N PRO A 143 -2.19 16.03 13.06
CA PRO A 143 -1.20 16.89 12.38
C PRO A 143 0.25 16.50 12.70
N ASN A 144 0.47 15.78 13.79
CA ASN A 144 1.80 15.32 14.21
C ASN A 144 2.24 14.02 13.52
N GLN A 145 1.34 13.33 12.85
CA GLN A 145 1.69 12.13 12.08
C GLN A 145 2.36 12.56 10.77
N SER A 146 3.50 11.99 10.49
CA SER A 146 4.33 12.36 9.34
C SER A 146 3.84 11.79 8.01
N SER A 147 2.86 10.89 8.03
CA SER A 147 2.36 10.18 6.85
C SER A 147 0.86 10.37 6.64
N TYR A 148 0.45 10.59 5.38
CA TYR A 148 -0.96 10.65 5.00
C TYR A 148 -1.70 9.32 5.28
N PHE A 149 -0.98 8.19 5.19
CA PHE A 149 -1.54 6.85 5.39
C PHE A 149 -1.48 6.37 6.84
N GLN A 150 -0.66 7.00 7.70
CA GLN A 150 -0.46 6.55 9.07
C GLN A 150 -1.77 6.43 9.86
N PRO A 151 -2.72 7.39 9.79
CA PRO A 151 -3.95 7.31 10.57
C PRO A 151 -4.79 6.07 10.27
N ILE A 152 -4.86 5.64 9.00
CA ILE A 152 -5.64 4.44 8.65
C ILE A 152 -4.88 3.15 8.98
N LEU A 153 -3.56 3.16 8.88
CA LEU A 153 -2.73 2.02 9.25
C LEU A 153 -2.75 1.79 10.76
N ASP A 154 -2.67 2.87 11.55
CA ASP A 154 -2.76 2.79 13.01
C ASP A 154 -4.16 2.31 13.44
N LEU A 155 -5.22 2.81 12.79
CA LEU A 155 -6.60 2.39 13.07
C LEU A 155 -6.82 0.89 12.80
N LEU A 156 -6.13 0.32 11.81
CA LEU A 156 -6.24 -1.09 11.42
C LEU A 156 -5.22 -1.99 12.13
N ASP A 157 -4.44 -1.46 13.10
CA ASP A 157 -3.32 -2.16 13.75
C ASP A 157 -2.37 -2.84 12.74
N TYR A 158 -2.12 -2.14 11.62
CA TYR A 158 -1.33 -2.70 10.53
C TYR A 158 0.14 -2.75 10.88
N ARG A 159 0.69 -3.96 10.89
CA ARG A 159 2.13 -4.22 10.98
C ARG A 159 2.63 -4.74 9.62
N PRO A 160 3.57 -4.05 8.95
CA PRO A 160 4.06 -4.51 7.65
C PRO A 160 4.72 -5.89 7.78
N THR A 161 4.09 -6.93 7.24
CA THR A 161 4.62 -8.29 7.19
C THR A 161 5.03 -8.73 5.77
N ASN A 162 4.69 -7.93 4.74
CA ASN A 162 4.91 -8.29 3.35
C ASN A 162 6.29 -7.92 2.78
N LEU A 163 7.24 -7.50 3.62
CA LEU A 163 8.62 -7.20 3.20
C LEU A 163 9.36 -8.43 2.66
N GLU A 164 8.92 -9.62 3.06
CA GLU A 164 9.48 -10.91 2.62
C GLU A 164 9.36 -11.15 1.11
N PHE A 165 8.37 -10.54 0.46
CA PHE A 165 8.04 -10.80 -0.94
C PHE A 165 8.55 -9.74 -1.90
N VAL A 166 9.26 -8.71 -1.43
CA VAL A 166 9.81 -7.67 -2.29
C VAL A 166 11.13 -8.11 -2.90
N PRO A 167 11.18 -8.41 -4.20
CA PRO A 167 12.44 -8.74 -4.87
C PRO A 167 13.29 -7.47 -5.02
N ASN A 168 14.61 -7.59 -4.85
CA ASN A 168 15.55 -6.49 -5.04
C ASN A 168 15.09 -5.19 -4.35
N ALA A 169 15.00 -5.22 -3.03
CA ALA A 169 14.53 -4.09 -2.26
C ALA A 169 15.57 -2.97 -2.15
N ILE A 170 15.12 -1.72 -2.31
CA ILE A 170 15.91 -0.54 -1.96
C ILE A 170 15.31 0.06 -0.70
N ILE A 171 15.98 -0.13 0.42
CA ILE A 171 15.57 0.35 1.73
C ILE A 171 15.90 1.83 1.83
N CYS A 172 14.91 2.68 1.91
CA CYS A 172 15.07 4.12 2.10
C CYS A 172 15.33 4.45 3.57
N GLU A 173 15.94 5.59 3.86
CA GLU A 173 16.18 6.02 5.24
C GLU A 173 14.88 6.25 6.01
N GLY A 174 13.90 6.87 5.38
CA GLY A 174 12.62 7.20 5.97
C GLY A 174 11.41 6.93 5.10
N LYS A 175 10.23 7.16 5.67
CA LYS A 175 8.95 7.01 4.98
C LYS A 175 8.77 8.02 3.84
N ASN A 176 9.24 9.25 4.04
CA ASN A 176 9.07 10.31 3.06
C ASN A 176 9.91 10.03 1.80
N ASP A 177 11.12 9.51 1.98
CA ASP A 177 12.01 9.10 0.90
C ASP A 177 11.34 8.02 0.05
N TYR A 178 10.77 7.02 0.72
CA TYR A 178 10.01 5.97 0.06
C TYR A 178 8.88 6.54 -0.80
N TYR A 179 7.99 7.36 -0.21
CA TYR A 179 6.84 7.88 -0.96
C TYR A 179 7.26 8.74 -2.14
N LEU A 180 8.31 9.56 -1.97
CA LEU A 180 8.82 10.39 -3.05
C LEU A 180 9.41 9.54 -4.17
N LEU A 181 10.31 8.62 -3.83
CA LEU A 181 11.00 7.80 -4.83
C LEU A 181 10.05 6.83 -5.55
N ASP A 182 9.17 6.14 -4.81
CA ASP A 182 8.21 5.20 -5.40
C ASP A 182 7.15 5.92 -6.26
N TYR A 183 6.69 7.10 -5.83
CA TYR A 183 5.77 7.92 -6.61
C TYR A 183 6.38 8.34 -7.96
N PHE A 184 7.59 8.88 -7.94
CA PHE A 184 8.24 9.31 -9.18
C PHE A 184 8.77 8.15 -10.00
N GLN A 185 9.15 7.04 -9.40
CA GLN A 185 9.43 5.82 -10.13
C GLN A 185 8.25 5.42 -11.02
N LYS A 186 7.03 5.45 -10.48
CA LYS A 186 5.81 5.14 -11.22
C LYS A 186 5.47 6.15 -12.33
N ILE A 187 5.88 7.42 -12.17
CA ILE A 187 5.68 8.46 -13.20
C ILE A 187 6.70 8.34 -14.34
N ILE A 188 7.97 8.07 -13.98
CA ILE A 188 9.08 8.05 -14.93
C ILE A 188 9.09 6.81 -15.79
N LYS A 189 8.51 5.70 -15.31
CA LYS A 189 8.61 4.39 -15.94
C LYS A 189 7.36 3.94 -16.67
N GLU A 190 7.63 3.43 -17.87
CA GLU A 190 6.80 2.46 -18.59
C GLU A 190 7.24 1.06 -18.13
N ASP A 191 6.32 0.31 -17.58
CA ASP A 191 6.35 -1.11 -17.13
C ASP A 191 7.69 -1.89 -17.04
N ASN A 192 7.82 -2.64 -15.94
CA ASN A 192 8.85 -3.63 -15.58
C ASN A 192 10.08 -3.11 -14.85
N ASP A 193 9.89 -2.68 -13.59
CA ASP A 193 11.02 -2.50 -12.70
C ASP A 193 11.46 -3.78 -12.02
N SER A 194 12.77 -4.03 -12.11
CA SER A 194 13.42 -5.16 -11.45
C SER A 194 13.58 -4.96 -9.93
N PHE A 195 13.15 -3.82 -9.36
CA PHE A 195 13.29 -3.47 -7.95
C PHE A 195 12.14 -2.63 -7.41
N SER A 196 12.01 -2.58 -6.09
CA SER A 196 11.02 -1.75 -5.39
C SER A 196 11.67 -0.98 -4.25
N PHE A 197 11.27 0.27 -4.07
CA PHE A 197 11.60 1.00 -2.86
C PHE A 197 10.78 0.47 -1.68
N ILE A 198 11.38 0.43 -0.49
CA ILE A 198 10.69 0.09 0.75
C ILE A 198 11.00 1.12 1.83
N PRO A 199 10.04 1.45 2.69
CA PRO A 199 10.26 2.47 3.71
C PRO A 199 11.15 1.96 4.84
N GLY A 200 12.13 2.78 5.21
CA GLY A 200 12.83 2.62 6.48
C GLY A 200 11.99 3.12 7.66
N THR A 201 12.35 2.67 8.85
CA THR A 201 11.65 2.99 10.10
C THR A 201 12.29 4.13 10.90
N SER A 202 13.08 4.99 10.28
CA SER A 202 14.02 5.97 10.84
C SER A 202 15.44 5.42 11.12
N GLY A 203 16.43 6.26 10.93
CA GLY A 203 17.85 5.87 10.84
C GLY A 203 18.43 4.92 11.91
N SER A 204 17.89 4.88 13.13
CA SER A 204 18.37 3.96 14.16
C SER A 204 17.79 2.55 14.09
N LYS A 205 16.67 2.36 13.39
CA LYS A 205 15.93 1.08 13.34
C LYS A 205 16.08 0.31 12.02
N LEU A 206 16.86 0.82 11.05
CA LEU A 206 17.17 0.09 9.82
C LEU A 206 17.95 -1.20 10.07
N ASN A 207 18.64 -1.32 11.19
CA ASN A 207 19.37 -2.53 11.58
C ASN A 207 18.48 -3.77 11.50
N ASP A 208 17.25 -3.68 11.99
CA ASP A 208 16.33 -4.81 12.06
C ASP A 208 15.91 -5.26 10.65
N ILE A 209 15.65 -4.30 9.77
CA ILE A 209 15.29 -4.58 8.39
C ILE A 209 16.50 -5.16 7.64
N ILE A 210 17.69 -4.59 7.80
CA ILE A 210 18.92 -5.10 7.19
C ILE A 210 19.20 -6.53 7.67
N SER A 211 19.10 -6.79 8.98
CA SER A 211 19.28 -8.14 9.56
C SER A 211 18.31 -9.14 8.96
N LEU A 212 17.04 -8.71 8.77
CA LEU A 212 15.99 -9.55 8.23
C LEU A 212 16.29 -9.93 6.78
N TYR A 213 16.64 -8.96 5.91
CA TYR A 213 17.00 -9.22 4.52
C TYR A 213 18.25 -10.07 4.38
N LEU A 214 19.25 -9.87 5.25
CA LEU A 214 20.43 -10.73 5.35
C LEU A 214 20.07 -12.16 5.75
N GLY A 215 19.24 -12.31 6.80
CA GLY A 215 18.79 -13.63 7.27
C GLY A 215 17.99 -14.40 6.22
N TRP A 216 17.24 -13.71 5.38
CA TRP A 216 16.49 -14.32 4.28
C TRP A 216 17.33 -14.56 3.02
N GLY A 217 18.60 -14.14 2.98
CA GLY A 217 19.45 -14.23 1.79
C GLY A 217 18.90 -13.45 0.59
N ARG A 218 18.14 -12.36 0.84
CA ARG A 218 17.53 -11.54 -0.20
C ARG A 218 18.47 -10.47 -0.68
N LYS A 219 18.41 -10.15 -1.98
CA LYS A 219 19.16 -9.03 -2.53
C LYS A 219 18.50 -7.71 -2.12
N PHE A 220 19.27 -6.83 -1.54
CA PHE A 220 18.80 -5.52 -1.10
C PHE A 220 19.89 -4.46 -1.23
N PHE A 221 19.47 -3.22 -1.28
CA PHE A 221 20.32 -2.05 -1.14
C PHE A 221 19.76 -1.11 -0.10
N VAL A 222 20.57 -0.25 0.45
CA VAL A 222 20.16 0.81 1.38
C VAL A 222 20.55 2.15 0.76
N LEU A 223 19.62 3.09 0.73
CA LEU A 223 19.82 4.46 0.28
C LEU A 223 19.61 5.41 1.45
N LEU A 224 20.67 6.14 1.81
CA LEU A 224 20.72 7.09 2.91
C LEU A 224 20.93 8.51 2.37
N ASP A 225 20.56 9.51 3.16
CA ASP A 225 20.93 10.89 2.89
C ASP A 225 22.45 11.08 2.88
N SER A 226 22.95 12.10 2.20
CA SER A 226 24.38 12.43 2.15
C SER A 226 24.78 13.48 3.20
N ASP A 227 23.91 13.74 4.16
CA ASP A 227 24.20 14.63 5.27
C ASP A 227 25.13 13.97 6.31
N LYS A 228 25.47 14.68 7.37
CA LYS A 228 26.33 14.17 8.44
C LYS A 228 25.76 12.94 9.15
N GLU A 229 24.43 12.89 9.30
CA GLU A 229 23.77 11.76 9.96
C GLU A 229 23.76 10.53 9.05
N GLY A 230 23.40 10.66 7.78
CA GLY A 230 23.42 9.55 6.81
C GLY A 230 24.83 8.95 6.65
N GLN A 231 25.88 9.80 6.58
CA GLN A 231 27.27 9.32 6.54
C GLN A 231 27.67 8.56 7.83
N LYS A 232 27.23 9.03 8.97
CA LYS A 232 27.44 8.34 10.26
C LYS A 232 26.72 7.01 10.31
N GLN A 233 25.47 6.95 9.82
CA GLN A 233 24.69 5.73 9.75
C GLN A 233 25.33 4.71 8.78
N LYS A 234 25.82 5.15 7.62
CA LYS A 234 26.54 4.27 6.68
C LYS A 234 27.72 3.59 7.37
N LYS A 235 28.56 4.35 8.07
CA LYS A 235 29.71 3.80 8.83
C LYS A 235 29.25 2.80 9.88
N ARG A 236 28.23 3.16 10.67
CA ARG A 236 27.67 2.29 11.70
C ARG A 236 27.17 0.95 11.13
N TYR A 237 26.49 0.96 9.98
CA TYR A 237 26.00 -0.28 9.38
C TYR A 237 27.15 -1.15 8.86
N LEU A 238 28.21 -0.55 8.29
CA LEU A 238 29.39 -1.28 7.88
C LEU A 238 30.16 -1.88 9.08
N GLU A 239 30.19 -1.19 10.22
CA GLU A 239 30.76 -1.72 11.46
C GLU A 239 29.92 -2.88 12.03
N LEU A 240 28.59 -2.79 12.00
CA LEU A 240 27.69 -3.80 12.56
C LEU A 240 27.59 -5.06 11.70
N PHE A 241 27.50 -4.92 10.39
CA PHE A 241 27.22 -6.03 9.46
C PHE A 241 28.43 -6.47 8.64
N GLY A 242 29.54 -5.77 8.77
CA GLY A 242 30.78 -6.05 8.08
C GLY A 242 30.95 -5.34 6.74
N ILE A 243 32.19 -5.26 6.27
CA ILE A 243 32.59 -4.58 5.02
C ILE A 243 31.94 -5.24 3.79
N SER A 244 31.50 -6.49 3.88
CA SER A 244 30.80 -7.19 2.81
C SER A 244 29.56 -6.44 2.31
N LEU A 245 28.97 -5.56 3.13
CA LEU A 245 27.83 -4.72 2.75
C LEU A 245 28.22 -3.37 2.13
N GLU A 246 29.49 -3.08 1.91
CA GLU A 246 29.93 -1.83 1.30
C GLU A 246 29.27 -1.59 -0.08
N ASN A 247 29.06 -2.67 -0.83
CA ASN A 247 28.38 -2.65 -2.13
C ASN A 247 26.86 -2.62 -2.05
N ASN A 248 26.28 -2.59 -0.85
CA ASN A 248 24.84 -2.57 -0.63
C ASN A 248 24.36 -1.28 0.00
N ILE A 249 25.22 -0.48 0.64
CA ILE A 249 24.84 0.72 1.37
C ILE A 249 25.37 1.96 0.65
N PHE A 250 24.46 2.78 0.16
CA PHE A 250 24.73 3.97 -0.62
C PHE A 250 24.16 5.22 0.01
N THR A 251 24.80 6.35 -0.28
CA THR A 251 24.26 7.69 -0.05
C THR A 251 24.05 8.37 -1.39
N TYR A 252 23.33 9.49 -1.44
CA TYR A 252 23.17 10.26 -2.69
C TYR A 252 24.51 10.71 -3.28
N GLU A 253 25.56 10.94 -2.45
CA GLU A 253 26.92 11.27 -2.92
C GLU A 253 27.55 10.12 -3.72
N ASP A 254 27.22 8.86 -3.41
CA ASP A 254 27.69 7.70 -4.18
C ASP A 254 27.07 7.64 -5.59
N ILE A 255 25.87 8.19 -5.74
CA ILE A 255 25.18 8.30 -7.05
C ILE A 255 25.74 9.44 -7.86
N LYS A 256 26.01 10.58 -7.21
CA LYS A 256 26.61 11.76 -7.86
C LYS A 256 27.49 12.52 -6.86
N LYS A 257 28.77 12.65 -7.14
CA LYS A 257 29.78 13.26 -6.24
C LYS A 257 29.44 14.69 -5.78
N ASP A 258 28.67 15.42 -6.56
CA ASP A 258 28.23 16.78 -6.21
C ASP A 258 27.06 16.80 -5.21
N TRP A 259 26.43 15.66 -4.94
CA TRP A 259 25.30 15.55 -4.01
C TRP A 259 25.75 15.35 -2.56
N LYS A 260 26.56 16.32 -2.09
CA LYS A 260 27.00 16.41 -0.70
C LYS A 260 25.95 17.14 0.13
N ASN A 261 25.75 16.72 1.38
CA ASN A 261 24.71 17.24 2.26
C ASN A 261 23.32 17.25 1.58
N PHE A 262 22.98 16.16 0.93
CA PHE A 262 21.85 16.03 0.02
C PHE A 262 20.80 15.11 0.65
N GLU A 263 19.58 15.59 0.75
CA GLU A 263 18.40 14.86 1.20
C GLU A 263 17.51 14.53 -0.01
N VAL A 264 16.57 13.61 0.14
CA VAL A 264 15.69 13.18 -0.95
C VAL A 264 14.94 14.34 -1.60
N GLU A 265 14.49 15.32 -0.83
CA GLU A 265 13.77 16.49 -1.36
C GLU A 265 14.63 17.36 -2.29
N ASN A 266 15.95 17.28 -2.18
CA ASN A 266 16.86 18.02 -3.06
C ASN A 266 16.91 17.48 -4.50
N LEU A 267 16.34 16.29 -4.75
CA LEU A 267 16.11 15.77 -6.09
C LEU A 267 15.15 16.65 -6.88
N ILE A 268 14.25 17.34 -6.18
CA ILE A 268 13.18 18.17 -6.74
C ILE A 268 13.58 19.63 -6.69
N SER A 269 13.40 20.36 -7.79
CA SER A 269 13.69 21.80 -7.86
C SER A 269 12.80 22.59 -6.88
N GLU A 270 13.26 23.75 -6.43
CA GLU A 270 12.50 24.58 -5.49
C GLU A 270 11.13 24.96 -6.06
N GLN A 271 11.07 25.25 -7.36
CA GLN A 271 9.80 25.59 -8.01
C GLN A 271 8.86 24.38 -8.05
N ASP A 272 9.35 23.21 -8.44
CA ASP A 272 8.52 21.99 -8.47
C ASP A 272 8.00 21.63 -7.07
N LYS A 273 8.80 21.83 -6.00
CA LYS A 273 8.36 21.62 -4.61
C LYS A 273 7.15 22.49 -4.27
N ILE A 274 7.22 23.77 -4.64
CA ILE A 274 6.13 24.74 -4.41
C ILE A 274 4.91 24.36 -5.24
N ASP A 275 5.09 24.00 -6.50
CA ASP A 275 4.00 23.63 -7.40
C ASP A 275 3.28 22.37 -6.93
N ILE A 276 4.03 21.35 -6.52
CA ILE A 276 3.50 20.12 -5.93
C ILE A 276 2.70 20.43 -4.65
N GLN A 277 3.25 21.26 -3.78
CA GLN A 277 2.58 21.68 -2.55
C GLN A 277 1.26 22.39 -2.86
N ASN A 278 1.26 23.30 -3.84
CA ASN A 278 0.11 24.11 -4.20
C ASN A 278 -1.04 23.30 -4.86
N ILE A 279 -0.73 22.18 -5.50
CA ILE A 279 -1.76 21.28 -6.04
C ILE A 279 -2.70 20.80 -4.91
N CYS A 280 -2.14 20.46 -3.76
CA CYS A 280 -2.91 19.93 -2.63
C CYS A 280 -3.29 21.01 -1.60
N TYR A 281 -2.45 22.04 -1.44
CA TYR A 281 -2.54 23.08 -0.39
C TYR A 281 -2.28 24.48 -0.95
N PRO A 282 -3.17 25.04 -1.77
CA PRO A 282 -2.97 26.31 -2.50
C PRO A 282 -2.84 27.54 -1.60
N THR A 283 -3.15 27.42 -0.32
CA THR A 283 -3.08 28.55 0.64
C THR A 283 -1.68 28.81 1.22
N ASN A 284 -0.69 27.97 0.91
CA ASN A 284 0.67 28.08 1.43
C ASN A 284 1.65 28.44 0.32
N PRO A 285 1.98 29.72 0.10
CA PRO A 285 2.83 30.15 -1.02
C PRO A 285 4.32 29.82 -0.83
N LEU A 286 4.75 29.54 0.41
CA LEU A 286 6.14 29.21 0.72
C LEU A 286 6.32 27.70 0.89
N TYR A 287 7.48 27.21 0.45
CA TYR A 287 7.84 25.80 0.67
C TYR A 287 7.85 25.43 2.15
N ASN A 288 7.18 24.35 2.48
CA ASN A 288 7.19 23.73 3.79
C ASN A 288 7.39 22.22 3.64
N LYS A 289 8.49 21.70 4.18
CA LYS A 289 8.88 20.29 4.05
C LYS A 289 7.74 19.32 4.48
N LYS A 290 7.03 19.61 5.58
CA LYS A 290 5.95 18.75 6.08
C LYS A 290 4.76 18.73 5.11
N ILE A 291 4.38 19.91 4.59
CA ILE A 291 3.27 20.04 3.66
C ILE A 291 3.63 19.41 2.31
N PHE A 292 4.85 19.63 1.82
CA PHE A 292 5.36 19.01 0.60
C PHE A 292 5.30 17.48 0.68
N ASN A 293 5.85 16.88 1.75
CA ASN A 293 5.84 15.44 1.93
C ASN A 293 4.41 14.87 2.01
N ARG A 294 3.50 15.62 2.64
CA ARG A 294 2.09 15.26 2.68
C ARG A 294 1.43 15.34 1.30
N SER A 295 1.78 16.36 0.49
CA SER A 295 1.29 16.51 -0.88
C SER A 295 1.75 15.33 -1.75
N ILE A 296 3.01 14.92 -1.66
CA ILE A 296 3.53 13.73 -2.37
C ILE A 296 2.70 12.48 -2.01
N GLN A 297 2.42 12.27 -0.74
CA GLN A 297 1.64 11.11 -0.29
C GLN A 297 0.18 11.16 -0.77
N GLU A 298 -0.41 12.34 -0.80
CA GLU A 298 -1.77 12.55 -1.32
C GLU A 298 -1.84 12.32 -2.83
N LEU A 299 -0.88 12.84 -3.60
CA LEU A 299 -0.76 12.60 -5.04
C LEU A 299 -0.48 11.13 -5.36
N TYR A 300 0.35 10.48 -4.55
CA TYR A 300 0.60 9.04 -4.63
C TYR A 300 -0.69 8.24 -4.46
N ALA A 301 -1.47 8.55 -3.41
CA ALA A 301 -2.74 7.90 -3.13
C ALA A 301 -3.76 8.07 -4.27
N LYS A 302 -3.82 9.27 -4.84
CA LYS A 302 -4.72 9.60 -5.95
C LYS A 302 -4.24 9.02 -7.28
N ASN A 303 -3.03 8.47 -7.35
CA ASN A 303 -2.35 8.11 -8.59
C ASN A 303 -2.35 9.27 -9.63
N GLN A 304 -2.30 10.50 -9.13
CA GLN A 304 -2.31 11.70 -9.96
C GLN A 304 -0.91 11.93 -10.51
N LYS A 305 -0.79 12.03 -11.83
CA LYS A 305 0.48 12.37 -12.48
C LYS A 305 0.68 13.89 -12.47
N ILE A 306 1.92 14.30 -12.27
CA ILE A 306 2.35 15.69 -12.35
C ILE A 306 3.50 15.84 -13.33
N GLU A 307 3.61 16.98 -13.94
CA GLU A 307 4.76 17.33 -14.77
C GLU A 307 5.86 17.91 -13.90
N LEU A 308 7.09 17.52 -14.16
CA LEU A 308 8.28 18.02 -13.48
C LEU A 308 9.16 18.81 -14.44
N SER A 309 9.91 19.74 -13.89
CA SER A 309 10.99 20.38 -14.62
C SER A 309 12.03 19.36 -15.10
N SER A 310 12.72 19.67 -16.20
CA SER A 310 13.77 18.80 -16.72
C SER A 310 14.90 18.54 -15.71
N SER A 311 15.13 19.43 -14.76
CA SER A 311 16.15 19.25 -13.71
C SER A 311 15.74 18.19 -12.71
N SER A 312 14.52 18.24 -12.16
CA SER A 312 13.98 17.27 -11.23
C SER A 312 13.87 15.89 -11.88
N TYR A 313 13.34 15.84 -13.09
CA TYR A 313 13.24 14.59 -13.85
C TYR A 313 14.59 13.89 -14.01
N ARG A 314 15.65 14.62 -14.44
CA ARG A 314 17.02 14.09 -14.63
C ARG A 314 17.63 13.59 -13.31
N ASN A 315 17.36 14.28 -12.20
CA ASN A 315 17.87 13.85 -10.90
C ASN A 315 17.23 12.52 -10.45
N LEU A 316 15.93 12.42 -10.57
CA LEU A 316 15.17 11.20 -10.24
C LEU A 316 15.58 10.03 -11.15
N GLU A 317 15.68 10.27 -12.46
CA GLU A 317 16.13 9.28 -13.43
C GLU A 317 17.52 8.72 -13.09
N LYS A 318 18.45 9.57 -12.62
CA LYS A 318 19.78 9.13 -12.19
C LYS A 318 19.73 8.16 -11.01
N VAL A 319 18.89 8.42 -10.02
CA VAL A 319 18.71 7.50 -8.88
C VAL A 319 18.19 6.15 -9.35
N ILE A 320 17.15 6.18 -10.19
CA ILE A 320 16.52 4.97 -10.71
C ILE A 320 17.53 4.16 -11.55
N LYS A 321 18.24 4.83 -12.45
CA LYS A 321 19.25 4.19 -13.32
C LYS A 321 20.38 3.58 -12.51
N PHE A 322 20.87 4.30 -11.48
CA PHE A 322 21.95 3.80 -10.62
C PHE A 322 21.62 2.45 -10.00
N PHE A 323 20.41 2.26 -9.47
CA PHE A 323 20.01 0.98 -8.90
C PHE A 323 19.69 -0.06 -9.99
N LYS A 324 19.15 0.34 -11.11
CA LYS A 324 18.90 -0.56 -12.25
C LYS A 324 20.20 -1.19 -12.77
N ASP A 325 21.28 -0.43 -12.81
CA ASP A 325 22.60 -0.92 -13.26
C ASP A 325 23.29 -1.86 -12.23
N LYS A 326 22.80 -1.90 -10.95
CA LYS A 326 23.36 -2.75 -9.89
C LYS A 326 22.56 -4.04 -9.66
N ILE A 327 21.36 -4.11 -10.18
CA ILE A 327 20.47 -5.29 -10.09
C ILE A 327 20.71 -6.23 -11.23
#